data_f4f1b9d7533cbb9d2938118928e609b8
#
_entry.id   f4f1b9d7533cbb9d2938118928e609b8
#
_cell.length_a   1.000
_cell.length_b   1.000
_cell.length_c   1.000
_cell.angle_alpha   90.00
_cell.angle_beta   90.00
_cell.angle_gamma   90.00
#
_symmetry.space_group_name_H-M   'P 1'
#
loop_
_entity.id
_entity.type
_entity.pdbx_description
1 polymer ?
#
loop_
_entity_poly.entity_id
_entity_poly.type
_entity_poly.pdbx_seq_one_letter_code
_entity_poly.pdbx_strand_id
1 'polypeptide(L)'
;MHAWLCTNPTGVDALAWTELPTPTPKAGEVLIEIKAASLNFPDLLIVQNKYQMKPPLPFVPGSEYAGTVVAVGDGVKHLQVGQSVACLSGTGGFGTHTLAPAALCMPLPPGFPAVDAAAFIMIYATSHHALVDRAQL
;
A
#
# COMPACT_ATOMS: atom_id res chain seq x y z
N MET A 1 -7.03 4.81 13.89
CA MET A 1 -6.58 5.28 12.56
C MET A 1 -7.77 5.76 11.73
N HIS A 2 -7.52 6.50 10.65
CA HIS A 2 -8.58 6.88 9.70
C HIS A 2 -8.23 6.34 8.32
N ALA A 3 -9.25 5.96 7.55
CA ALA A 3 -9.07 5.47 6.19
C ALA A 3 -10.31 5.69 5.32
N TRP A 4 -10.12 5.74 4.00
CA TRP A 4 -11.19 5.63 3.04
C TRP A 4 -11.65 4.17 2.97
N LEU A 5 -12.84 3.89 3.53
CA LEU A 5 -13.37 2.54 3.63
C LEU A 5 -14.33 2.25 2.48
N CYS A 6 -14.11 1.15 1.79
CA CYS A 6 -15.01 0.60 0.78
C CYS A 6 -15.86 -0.52 1.41
N THR A 7 -17.13 -0.25 1.59
CA THR A 7 -18.13 -1.24 2.05
C THR A 7 -18.99 -1.76 0.92
N ASN A 8 -19.06 -1.00 -0.20
CA ASN A 8 -19.80 -1.34 -1.39
C ASN A 8 -19.02 -0.85 -2.64
N PRO A 9 -18.49 -1.75 -3.49
CA PRO A 9 -17.60 -1.38 -4.58
C PRO A 9 -18.35 -0.91 -5.82
N THR A 10 -19.09 0.19 -5.71
CA THR A 10 -19.89 0.79 -6.79
C THR A 10 -19.22 2.06 -7.38
N GLY A 11 -18.08 2.46 -6.85
CA GLY A 11 -17.31 3.62 -7.32
C GLY A 11 -16.74 4.45 -6.17
N VAL A 12 -16.07 5.53 -6.53
CA VAL A 12 -15.38 6.41 -5.56
C VAL A 12 -16.35 7.12 -4.61
N ASP A 13 -17.56 7.41 -5.08
CA ASP A 13 -18.59 8.10 -4.27
C ASP A 13 -19.12 7.22 -3.12
N ALA A 14 -18.87 5.91 -3.17
CA ALA A 14 -19.25 4.97 -2.11
C ALA A 14 -18.17 4.83 -1.02
N LEU A 15 -17.02 5.48 -1.17
CA LEU A 15 -15.96 5.50 -0.16
C LEU A 15 -16.33 6.45 0.96
N ALA A 16 -16.08 6.04 2.21
CA ALA A 16 -16.33 6.87 3.39
C ALA A 16 -15.03 7.02 4.20
N TRP A 17 -14.68 8.26 4.56
CA TRP A 17 -13.59 8.52 5.50
C TRP A 17 -14.04 8.11 6.90
N THR A 18 -13.46 7.03 7.39
CA THR A 18 -13.95 6.31 8.57
C THR A 18 -12.86 6.20 9.63
N GLU A 19 -13.24 6.40 10.88
CA GLU A 19 -12.38 6.07 12.02
C GLU A 19 -12.44 4.56 12.27
N LEU A 20 -11.28 3.94 12.35
CA LEU A 20 -11.10 2.51 12.54
C LEU A 20 -10.11 2.26 13.69
N PRO A 21 -10.22 1.13 14.41
CA PRO A 21 -9.15 0.72 15.32
C PRO A 21 -7.82 0.61 14.59
N THR A 22 -6.73 1.08 15.22
CA THR A 22 -5.39 0.83 14.67
C THR A 22 -5.06 -0.64 14.84
N PRO A 23 -4.77 -1.37 13.74
CA PRO A 23 -4.56 -2.80 13.82
C PRO A 23 -3.17 -3.13 14.41
N THR A 24 -3.04 -4.36 14.92
CA THR A 24 -1.76 -4.88 15.43
C THR A 24 -1.20 -5.87 14.42
N PRO A 25 0.10 -5.77 14.05
CA PRO A 25 0.70 -6.68 13.09
C PRO A 25 0.83 -8.10 13.65
N LYS A 26 0.46 -9.07 12.83
CA LYS A 26 0.68 -10.49 13.08
C LYS A 26 2.09 -10.92 12.64
N ALA A 27 2.41 -12.19 12.83
CA ALA A 27 3.68 -12.75 12.36
C ALA A 27 3.87 -12.49 10.84
N GLY A 28 5.03 -11.95 10.48
CA GLY A 28 5.37 -11.60 9.10
C GLY A 28 4.79 -10.29 8.58
N GLU A 29 4.04 -9.55 9.40
CA GLU A 29 3.45 -8.26 9.02
C GLU A 29 4.17 -7.08 9.72
N VAL A 30 3.99 -5.90 9.15
CA VAL A 30 4.38 -4.63 9.77
C VAL A 30 3.20 -3.66 9.76
N LEU A 31 3.13 -2.79 10.75
CA LEU A 31 2.24 -1.64 10.77
C LEU A 31 3.02 -0.43 10.26
N ILE A 32 2.46 0.23 9.24
CA ILE A 32 3.05 1.40 8.59
C ILE A 32 2.17 2.62 8.87
N GLU A 33 2.76 3.69 9.39
CA GLU A 33 2.18 5.03 9.36
C GLU A 33 2.41 5.63 7.97
N ILE A 34 1.34 5.82 7.19
CA ILE A 34 1.43 6.27 5.80
C ILE A 34 1.75 7.77 5.76
N LYS A 35 2.74 8.14 4.96
CA LYS A 35 3.15 9.52 4.70
C LYS A 35 2.73 10.01 3.31
N ALA A 36 2.64 9.09 2.35
CA ALA A 36 2.16 9.37 0.99
C ALA A 36 1.60 8.08 0.37
N ALA A 37 0.62 8.24 -0.50
CA ALA A 37 0.08 7.16 -1.32
C ALA A 37 -0.21 7.69 -2.74
N SER A 38 0.05 6.88 -3.75
CA SER A 38 -0.25 7.22 -5.15
C SER A 38 -1.62 6.71 -5.56
N LEU A 39 -2.21 7.41 -6.52
CA LEU A 39 -3.45 6.99 -7.20
C LEU A 39 -3.08 6.27 -8.48
N ASN A 40 -3.49 5.02 -8.60
CA ASN A 40 -3.22 4.18 -9.76
C ASN A 40 -4.52 3.71 -10.43
N PHE A 41 -4.48 3.44 -11.73
CA PHE A 41 -5.66 3.01 -12.47
C PHE A 41 -6.32 1.74 -11.88
N PRO A 42 -5.57 0.72 -11.40
CA PRO A 42 -6.17 -0.40 -10.70
C PRO A 42 -7.01 -0.03 -9.49
N ASP A 43 -6.64 0.99 -8.72
CA ASP A 43 -7.40 1.41 -7.54
C ASP A 43 -8.83 1.83 -7.92
N LEU A 44 -8.97 2.58 -9.04
CA LEU A 44 -10.27 2.97 -9.57
C LEU A 44 -11.11 1.75 -9.99
N LEU A 45 -10.50 0.79 -10.63
CA LEU A 45 -11.19 -0.43 -11.07
C LEU A 45 -11.59 -1.33 -9.89
N ILE A 46 -10.76 -1.41 -8.85
CA ILE A 46 -11.02 -2.19 -7.64
C ILE A 46 -12.27 -1.66 -6.92
N VAL A 47 -12.37 -0.35 -6.72
CA VAL A 47 -13.53 0.26 -6.04
C VAL A 47 -14.82 0.24 -6.89
N GLN A 48 -14.71 -0.08 -8.17
CA GLN A 48 -15.84 -0.32 -9.08
C GLN A 48 -16.17 -1.81 -9.30
N ASN A 49 -15.48 -2.72 -8.60
CA ASN A 49 -15.58 -4.17 -8.80
C ASN A 49 -15.29 -4.63 -10.26
N LYS A 50 -14.44 -3.88 -10.96
CA LYS A 50 -14.09 -4.11 -12.38
C LYS A 50 -12.66 -4.64 -12.56
N TYR A 51 -11.90 -4.82 -11.48
CA TYR A 51 -10.57 -5.38 -11.54
C TYR A 51 -10.60 -6.89 -11.28
N GLN A 52 -9.58 -7.60 -11.78
CA GLN A 52 -9.46 -9.04 -11.57
C GLN A 52 -9.24 -9.42 -10.09
N MET A 53 -8.49 -8.59 -9.34
CA MET A 53 -8.37 -8.74 -7.89
C MET A 53 -9.59 -8.11 -7.22
N LYS A 54 -10.26 -8.89 -6.37
CA LYS A 54 -11.46 -8.47 -5.63
C LYS A 54 -11.22 -8.67 -4.14
N PRO A 55 -10.78 -7.62 -3.42
CA PRO A 55 -10.57 -7.72 -1.98
C PRO A 55 -11.87 -8.07 -1.26
N PRO A 56 -11.82 -8.84 -0.16
CA PRO A 56 -13.00 -9.07 0.68
C PRO A 56 -13.47 -7.74 1.30
N LEU A 57 -14.78 -7.54 1.35
CA LEU A 57 -15.38 -6.36 1.96
C LEU A 57 -15.49 -6.51 3.49
N PRO A 58 -15.35 -5.42 4.27
CA PRO A 58 -14.90 -4.10 3.83
C PRO A 58 -13.38 -4.04 3.64
N PHE A 59 -12.90 -3.15 2.76
CA PHE A 59 -11.46 -2.93 2.56
C PHE A 59 -11.10 -1.44 2.40
N VAL A 60 -9.85 -1.12 2.62
CA VAL A 60 -9.25 0.20 2.35
C VAL A 60 -8.54 0.09 1.00
N PRO A 61 -8.89 0.89 -0.03
CA PRO A 61 -8.16 0.89 -1.30
C PRO A 61 -6.80 1.56 -1.19
N GLY A 62 -6.08 1.62 -2.31
CA GLY A 62 -4.73 2.21 -2.42
C GLY A 62 -3.66 1.13 -2.49
N SER A 63 -3.15 0.91 -3.70
CA SER A 63 -2.22 -0.19 -4.00
C SER A 63 -0.79 0.11 -3.58
N GLU A 64 -0.37 1.37 -3.69
CA GLU A 64 1.01 1.81 -3.54
C GLU A 64 1.12 2.98 -2.58
N TYR A 65 2.05 2.89 -1.64
CA TYR A 65 2.25 3.90 -0.61
C TYR A 65 3.65 3.83 -0.02
N ALA A 66 4.04 4.90 0.68
CA ALA A 66 5.26 4.98 1.47
C ALA A 66 4.98 5.56 2.86
N GLY A 67 5.76 5.13 3.83
CA GLY A 67 5.57 5.58 5.20
C GLY A 67 6.66 5.06 6.14
N THR A 68 6.37 5.14 7.43
CA THR A 68 7.29 4.73 8.49
C THR A 68 6.75 3.48 9.18
N VAL A 69 7.58 2.48 9.39
CA VAL A 69 7.24 1.31 10.20
C VAL A 69 7.08 1.75 11.65
N VAL A 70 5.91 1.52 12.23
CA VAL A 70 5.61 1.88 13.64
C VAL A 70 5.45 0.68 14.56
N ALA A 71 5.23 -0.51 13.99
CA ALA A 71 5.25 -1.77 14.71
C ALA A 71 5.64 -2.92 13.78
N VAL A 72 6.25 -3.96 14.32
CA VAL A 72 6.66 -5.17 13.60
C VAL A 72 6.06 -6.40 14.28
N GLY A 73 5.57 -7.34 13.48
CA GLY A 73 5.08 -8.63 13.96
C GLY A 73 6.21 -9.64 14.12
N ASP A 74 5.88 -10.76 14.73
CA ASP A 74 6.84 -11.82 14.99
C ASP A 74 7.50 -12.33 13.69
N GLY A 75 8.77 -12.67 13.77
CA GLY A 75 9.54 -13.24 12.65
C GLY A 75 10.03 -12.24 11.62
N VAL A 76 9.66 -10.96 11.68
CA VAL A 76 10.18 -9.92 10.80
C VAL A 76 11.58 -9.54 11.26
N LYS A 77 12.60 -9.79 10.41
CA LYS A 77 14.02 -9.57 10.75
C LYS A 77 14.69 -8.47 9.90
N HIS A 78 14.10 -8.13 8.76
CA HIS A 78 14.72 -7.20 7.79
C HIS A 78 14.15 -5.79 7.86
N LEU A 79 13.14 -5.56 8.71
CA LEU A 79 12.54 -4.26 8.98
C LEU A 79 12.52 -4.00 10.48
N GLN A 80 12.59 -2.72 10.84
CA GLN A 80 12.50 -2.27 12.23
C GLN A 80 11.67 -1.00 12.37
N VAL A 81 11.17 -0.76 13.57
CA VAL A 81 10.43 0.45 13.90
C VAL A 81 11.27 1.70 13.63
N GLY A 82 10.66 2.72 13.05
CA GLY A 82 11.31 3.96 12.63
C GLY A 82 11.86 3.95 11.21
N GLN A 83 11.90 2.79 10.54
CA GLN A 83 12.42 2.67 9.18
C GLN A 83 11.40 3.18 8.15
N SER A 84 11.88 3.96 7.16
CA SER A 84 11.07 4.37 6.01
C SER A 84 11.00 3.25 4.98
N VAL A 85 9.79 3.00 4.48
CA VAL A 85 9.53 1.94 3.49
C VAL A 85 8.60 2.43 2.39
N ALA A 86 8.75 1.85 1.19
CA ALA A 86 7.73 1.86 0.14
C ALA A 86 7.10 0.48 0.03
N CYS A 87 5.83 0.42 -0.31
CA CYS A 87 5.09 -0.83 -0.40
C CYS A 87 4.12 -0.82 -1.59
N LEU A 88 4.01 -1.97 -2.26
CA LEU A 88 3.00 -2.27 -3.26
C LEU A 88 2.25 -3.52 -2.82
N SER A 89 1.11 -3.33 -2.14
CA SER A 89 0.33 -4.42 -1.51
C SER A 89 -1.03 -4.68 -2.14
N GLY A 90 -1.43 -3.85 -3.10
CA GLY A 90 -2.73 -3.96 -3.77
C GLY A 90 -3.88 -3.25 -3.06
N THR A 91 -3.84 -3.08 -1.75
CA THR A 91 -4.85 -2.36 -0.93
C THR A 91 -4.19 -1.75 0.30
N GLY A 92 -4.91 -0.90 1.02
CA GLY A 92 -4.52 -0.38 2.34
C GLY A 92 -3.89 1.02 2.33
N GLY A 93 -3.51 1.57 1.16
CA GLY A 93 -2.76 2.82 1.07
C GLY A 93 -3.55 4.10 1.38
N PHE A 94 -4.87 4.08 1.23
CA PHE A 94 -5.69 5.29 1.42
C PHE A 94 -6.20 5.43 2.86
N GLY A 95 -5.26 5.49 3.78
CA GLY A 95 -5.50 5.68 5.21
C GLY A 95 -4.28 6.27 5.92
N THR A 96 -4.41 6.51 7.21
CA THR A 96 -3.30 7.02 8.03
C THR A 96 -2.32 5.91 8.42
N HIS A 97 -2.81 4.68 8.53
CA HIS A 97 -2.01 3.49 8.87
C HIS A 97 -2.51 2.29 8.09
N THR A 98 -1.63 1.33 7.86
CA THR A 98 -1.97 0.06 7.22
C THR A 98 -1.09 -1.08 7.72
N LEU A 99 -1.64 -2.31 7.69
CA LEU A 99 -0.83 -3.52 7.80
C LEU A 99 -0.34 -3.92 6.40
N ALA A 100 0.92 -4.33 6.33
CA ALA A 100 1.48 -4.88 5.11
C ALA A 100 2.32 -6.14 5.42
N PRO A 101 2.31 -7.14 4.53
CA PRO A 101 3.32 -8.19 4.58
C PRO A 101 4.72 -7.58 4.51
N ALA A 102 5.58 -7.88 5.47
CA ALA A 102 6.94 -7.32 5.52
C ALA A 102 7.73 -7.62 4.24
N ALA A 103 7.47 -8.75 3.59
CA ALA A 103 8.10 -9.15 2.33
C ALA A 103 7.77 -8.22 1.14
N LEU A 104 6.68 -7.44 1.22
CA LEU A 104 6.28 -6.47 0.19
C LEU A 104 6.76 -5.05 0.49
N CYS A 105 7.43 -4.86 1.60
CA CYS A 105 7.94 -3.56 2.03
C CYS A 105 9.43 -3.43 1.67
N MET A 106 9.75 -2.40 0.90
CA MET A 106 11.12 -2.08 0.50
C MET A 106 11.68 -0.96 1.37
N PRO A 107 12.77 -1.21 2.11
CA PRO A 107 13.46 -0.17 2.85
C PRO A 107 13.93 0.97 1.93
N LEU A 108 13.70 2.20 2.34
CA LEU A 108 14.15 3.38 1.61
C LEU A 108 15.50 3.87 2.15
N PRO A 109 16.35 4.45 1.29
CA PRO A 109 17.55 5.15 1.75
C PRO A 109 17.19 6.30 2.69
N PRO A 110 18.08 6.65 3.65
CA PRO A 110 17.85 7.81 4.51
C PRO A 110 17.59 9.09 3.71
N GLY A 111 16.54 9.82 4.09
CA GLY A 111 16.19 11.09 3.43
C GLY A 111 15.45 10.95 2.09
N PHE A 112 15.14 9.74 1.63
CA PHE A 112 14.35 9.56 0.40
C PHE A 112 12.92 10.09 0.62
N PRO A 113 12.41 11.01 -0.23
CA PRO A 113 11.09 11.60 -0.02
C PRO A 113 9.97 10.57 -0.13
N ALA A 114 9.05 10.54 0.83
CA ALA A 114 7.94 9.60 0.84
C ALA A 114 7.00 9.76 -0.37
N VAL A 115 6.85 11.00 -0.86
CA VAL A 115 6.01 11.28 -2.05
C VAL A 115 6.60 10.63 -3.29
N ASP A 116 7.91 10.73 -3.49
CA ASP A 116 8.59 10.10 -4.63
C ASP A 116 8.55 8.57 -4.50
N ALA A 117 8.78 8.05 -3.28
CA ALA A 117 8.73 6.62 -3.00
C ALA A 117 7.35 6.01 -3.25
N ALA A 118 6.28 6.71 -2.86
CA ALA A 118 4.90 6.27 -3.05
C ALA A 118 4.45 6.22 -4.51
N ALA A 119 5.15 6.88 -5.43
CA ALA A 119 4.82 6.94 -6.85
C ALA A 119 5.84 6.20 -7.74
N PHE A 120 6.72 5.41 -7.15
CA PHE A 120 7.85 4.83 -7.87
C PHE A 120 7.60 3.41 -8.38
N ILE A 121 7.09 2.53 -7.52
CA ILE A 121 7.12 1.09 -7.79
C ILE A 121 6.20 0.72 -8.94
N MET A 122 4.94 1.12 -8.89
CA MET A 122 3.95 0.72 -9.89
C MET A 122 4.36 1.16 -11.29
N ILE A 123 4.80 2.40 -11.45
CA ILE A 123 5.13 2.98 -12.77
C ILE A 123 6.46 2.42 -13.28
N TYR A 124 7.51 2.50 -12.48
CA TYR A 124 8.85 2.13 -12.96
C TYR A 124 9.05 0.62 -13.05
N ALA A 125 8.51 -0.18 -12.12
CA ALA A 125 8.57 -1.63 -12.23
C ALA A 125 7.77 -2.14 -13.45
N THR A 126 6.59 -1.55 -13.72
CA THR A 126 5.80 -1.88 -14.91
C THR A 126 6.57 -1.52 -16.21
N SER A 127 7.15 -0.32 -16.27
CA SER A 127 7.92 0.12 -17.43
C SER A 127 9.18 -0.74 -17.64
N HIS A 128 9.92 -1.02 -16.57
CA HIS A 128 11.10 -1.88 -16.61
C HIS A 128 10.72 -3.28 -17.12
N HIS A 129 9.69 -3.88 -16.54
CA HIS A 129 9.23 -5.20 -16.95
C HIS A 129 8.82 -5.22 -18.44
N ALA A 130 8.08 -4.21 -18.91
CA ALA A 130 7.64 -4.15 -20.29
C ALA A 130 8.83 -3.99 -21.26
N LEU A 131 9.75 -3.08 -20.98
CA LEU A 131 10.84 -2.73 -21.90
C LEU A 131 12.01 -3.72 -21.83
N VAL A 132 12.45 -4.07 -20.63
CA VAL A 132 13.64 -4.91 -20.42
C VAL A 132 13.29 -6.40 -20.47
N ASP A 133 12.32 -6.84 -19.63
CA ASP A 133 12.05 -8.27 -19.49
C ASP A 133 11.23 -8.82 -20.66
N ARG A 134 10.30 -8.03 -21.22
CA ARG A 134 9.39 -8.50 -22.27
C ARG A 134 9.83 -8.08 -23.68
N ALA A 135 10.16 -6.82 -23.89
CA ALA A 135 10.61 -6.32 -25.20
C ALA A 135 12.11 -6.56 -25.47
N GLN A 136 12.89 -6.82 -24.44
CA GLN A 136 14.34 -7.09 -24.51
C GLN A 136 15.11 -5.95 -25.17
N LEU A 137 14.71 -4.70 -24.87
CA LEU A 137 15.38 -3.49 -25.33
C LEU A 137 16.64 -3.18 -24.49
#